data_0ecdbd6d068793644d41ebc644eed184
#
_entry.id   0ecdbd6d068793644d41ebc644eed184
#
_cell.length_a   1.000
_cell.length_b   1.000
_cell.length_c   1.000
_cell.angle_alpha   90.00
_cell.angle_beta   90.00
_cell.angle_gamma   90.00
#
_symmetry.space_group_name_H-M   'P 1'
#
loop_
_entity.id
_entity.type
_entity.pdbx_description
1 polymer ?
#
loop_
_entity_poly.entity_id
_entity_poly.type
_entity_poly.pdbx_seq_one_letter_code
_entity_poly.pdbx_strand_id
1 'polypeptide(L)'
;MRILPVLIVTASLFAGCQKSVFQSLKKTDDLFVYEGLPHPGRENPFFEKERKRNDVRQIDGHWFYDAKVKATGNTRDRMMNLLFDESGFSVPDPNVPPKDCGPFHPDYAIYWSSDGAENYLMICYTCGEAKLIRGEKAVTYEVYSNWREVLSEFQSKRPPKQ
;
A
#
# COMPACT_ATOMS: atom_id res chain seq x y z
N MET A 1 27.43 20.15 -38.86
CA MET A 1 26.30 20.09 -37.91
C MET A 1 26.28 18.71 -37.30
N ARG A 2 26.79 18.53 -36.07
CA ARG A 2 26.87 17.21 -35.41
C ARG A 2 25.69 17.15 -34.40
N ILE A 3 24.79 16.21 -34.62
CA ILE A 3 23.68 15.92 -33.73
C ILE A 3 24.22 14.92 -32.69
N LEU A 4 24.33 15.36 -31.43
CA LEU A 4 24.58 14.45 -30.29
C LEU A 4 23.31 13.65 -29.96
N PRO A 5 23.42 12.35 -29.71
CA PRO A 5 22.29 11.57 -29.21
C PRO A 5 22.05 11.91 -27.74
N VAL A 6 20.83 12.33 -27.42
CA VAL A 6 20.34 12.45 -26.04
C VAL A 6 20.10 11.05 -25.52
N LEU A 7 20.95 10.60 -24.60
CA LEU A 7 20.79 9.30 -23.92
C LEU A 7 19.65 9.41 -22.90
N ILE A 8 18.59 8.67 -23.15
CA ILE A 8 17.47 8.51 -22.19
C ILE A 8 17.95 7.57 -21.06
N VAL A 9 18.33 8.16 -19.92
CA VAL A 9 18.68 7.43 -18.68
C VAL A 9 17.58 7.70 -17.66
N THR A 10 16.41 7.09 -17.80
CA THR A 10 15.31 7.28 -16.83
C THR A 10 14.75 6.01 -16.22
N ALA A 11 15.03 4.82 -16.75
CA ALA A 11 14.42 3.58 -16.26
C ALA A 11 15.16 2.92 -15.07
N SER A 12 16.45 3.20 -14.88
CA SER A 12 17.28 2.47 -13.89
C SER A 12 17.14 2.96 -12.45
N LEU A 13 16.62 4.16 -12.22
CA LEU A 13 16.55 4.76 -10.87
C LEU A 13 15.39 4.20 -10.01
N PHE A 14 14.33 3.68 -10.64
CA PHE A 14 13.15 3.22 -9.90
C PHE A 14 13.32 1.80 -9.33
N ALA A 15 13.96 0.90 -10.06
CA ALA A 15 14.22 -0.47 -9.59
C ALA A 15 15.16 -0.51 -8.37
N GLY A 16 16.13 0.44 -8.30
CA GLY A 16 17.03 0.56 -7.16
C GLY A 16 16.33 1.05 -5.88
N CYS A 17 15.29 1.88 -6.00
CA CYS A 17 14.54 2.39 -4.86
C CYS A 17 13.65 1.30 -4.22
N GLN A 18 13.06 0.41 -5.00
CA GLN A 18 12.24 -0.70 -4.51
C GLN A 18 13.04 -1.67 -3.63
N LYS A 19 14.20 -2.15 -4.13
CA LYS A 19 15.06 -3.06 -3.35
C LYS A 19 15.49 -2.46 -2.02
N SER A 20 15.79 -1.15 -1.97
CA SER A 20 16.23 -0.49 -0.75
C SER A 20 15.12 -0.38 0.29
N VAL A 21 13.85 -0.15 -0.12
CA VAL A 21 12.74 0.00 0.81
C VAL A 21 12.36 -1.33 1.44
N PHE A 22 12.21 -2.38 0.66
CA PHE A 22 11.92 -3.72 1.20
C PHE A 22 13.11 -4.33 1.98
N GLN A 23 14.34 -3.96 1.62
CA GLN A 23 15.52 -4.32 2.43
C GLN A 23 15.54 -3.63 3.80
N SER A 24 14.97 -2.43 3.91
CA SER A 24 14.86 -1.73 5.20
C SER A 24 13.92 -2.45 6.17
N LEU A 25 12.93 -3.20 5.65
CA LEU A 25 12.04 -4.06 6.44
C LEU A 25 12.80 -5.16 7.19
N LYS A 26 13.92 -5.66 6.67
CA LYS A 26 14.75 -6.67 7.36
C LYS A 26 15.34 -6.16 8.67
N LYS A 27 15.42 -4.83 8.83
CA LYS A 27 16.00 -4.17 9.99
C LYS A 27 14.94 -3.71 11.00
N THR A 28 13.65 -3.86 10.70
CA THR A 28 12.58 -3.43 11.60
C THR A 28 11.90 -4.63 12.26
N ASP A 29 11.76 -4.56 13.58
CA ASP A 29 10.97 -5.52 14.34
C ASP A 29 9.49 -5.11 14.41
N ASP A 30 9.19 -3.86 14.12
CA ASP A 30 7.87 -3.27 14.28
C ASP A 30 7.16 -3.07 12.95
N LEU A 31 6.20 -3.94 12.68
CA LEU A 31 5.30 -3.89 11.55
C LEU A 31 3.88 -3.69 12.07
N PHE A 32 3.21 -2.63 11.61
CA PHE A 32 1.85 -2.30 12.02
C PHE A 32 0.91 -2.28 10.84
N VAL A 33 -0.37 -2.50 11.09
CA VAL A 33 -1.43 -2.44 10.07
C VAL A 33 -2.49 -1.45 10.50
N TYR A 34 -2.83 -0.53 9.59
CA TYR A 34 -4.02 0.31 9.67
C TYR A 34 -5.11 -0.28 8.79
N GLU A 35 -6.32 -0.32 9.30
CA GLU A 35 -7.50 -0.71 8.54
C GLU A 35 -8.08 0.52 7.83
N GLY A 36 -8.32 0.41 6.51
CA GLY A 36 -8.92 1.48 5.72
C GLY A 36 -10.43 1.60 5.99
N LEU A 37 -10.98 2.80 5.78
CA LEU A 37 -12.43 3.01 5.88
C LEU A 37 -13.17 2.22 4.79
N PRO A 38 -14.49 2.01 4.92
CA PRO A 38 -15.32 1.45 3.85
C PRO A 38 -15.15 2.19 2.53
N HIS A 39 -15.27 1.48 1.40
CA HIS A 39 -15.11 2.09 0.09
C HIS A 39 -16.10 3.24 -0.13
N PRO A 40 -15.66 4.42 -0.64
CA PRO A 40 -16.51 5.59 -0.89
C PRO A 40 -17.38 5.43 -2.16
N GLY A 41 -18.15 4.35 -2.27
CA GLY A 41 -19.11 4.16 -3.37
C GLY A 41 -20.23 5.18 -3.32
N ARG A 42 -20.85 5.48 -4.49
CA ARG A 42 -21.92 6.49 -4.61
C ARG A 42 -23.10 6.25 -3.67
N GLU A 43 -23.29 5.01 -3.21
CA GLU A 43 -24.40 4.59 -2.37
C GLU A 43 -23.95 4.05 -1.00
N ASN A 44 -22.69 4.30 -0.61
CA ASN A 44 -22.18 3.81 0.66
C ASN A 44 -22.23 4.90 1.75
N PRO A 45 -23.34 5.00 2.50
CA PRO A 45 -23.48 6.00 3.57
C PRO A 45 -22.50 5.76 4.73
N PHE A 46 -21.93 4.57 4.81
CA PHE A 46 -20.99 4.22 5.88
C PHE A 46 -19.68 5.00 5.77
N PHE A 47 -19.15 5.24 4.55
CA PHE A 47 -17.92 6.01 4.38
C PHE A 47 -18.07 7.42 4.97
N GLU A 48 -19.15 8.12 4.63
CA GLU A 48 -19.41 9.48 5.10
C GLU A 48 -19.62 9.54 6.63
N LYS A 49 -20.20 8.51 7.21
CA LYS A 49 -20.37 8.37 8.66
C LYS A 49 -19.02 8.09 9.33
N GLU A 50 -18.27 7.11 8.82
CA GLU A 50 -17.00 6.68 9.42
C GLU A 50 -15.92 7.77 9.34
N ARG A 51 -15.82 8.51 8.23
CA ARG A 51 -14.80 9.57 8.10
C ARG A 51 -15.02 10.78 9.05
N LYS A 52 -16.21 10.91 9.64
CA LYS A 52 -16.53 11.96 10.63
C LYS A 52 -16.16 11.59 12.06
N ARG A 53 -15.68 10.38 12.27
CA ARG A 53 -15.27 9.92 13.59
C ARG A 53 -14.00 10.64 14.02
N ASN A 54 -13.74 10.68 15.31
CA ASN A 54 -12.55 11.28 15.91
C ASN A 54 -11.36 10.29 16.00
N ASP A 55 -11.59 9.01 15.67
CA ASP A 55 -10.59 7.93 15.67
C ASP A 55 -10.18 7.51 14.24
N VAL A 56 -10.13 8.47 13.32
CA VAL A 56 -9.68 8.28 11.94
C VAL A 56 -8.56 9.27 11.59
N ARG A 57 -7.74 8.87 10.63
CA ARG A 57 -6.61 9.65 10.12
C ARG A 57 -6.48 9.57 8.62
N GLN A 58 -5.76 10.50 8.03
CA GLN A 58 -5.35 10.43 6.63
C GLN A 58 -3.88 10.01 6.50
N ILE A 59 -3.60 9.15 5.51
CA ILE A 59 -2.27 8.79 5.05
C ILE A 59 -2.30 8.99 3.52
N ASP A 60 -1.50 9.92 3.02
CA ASP A 60 -1.44 10.26 1.59
C ASP A 60 -2.83 10.47 0.94
N GLY A 61 -3.70 11.23 1.62
CA GLY A 61 -5.06 11.55 1.14
C GLY A 61 -6.11 10.45 1.33
N HIS A 62 -5.74 9.26 1.79
CA HIS A 62 -6.65 8.14 2.04
C HIS A 62 -6.99 8.02 3.53
N TRP A 63 -8.23 7.58 3.83
CA TRP A 63 -8.74 7.51 5.19
C TRP A 63 -8.59 6.12 5.81
N PHE A 64 -8.11 6.09 7.05
CA PHE A 64 -7.90 4.88 7.86
C PHE A 64 -8.44 5.10 9.28
N TYR A 65 -8.78 4.02 9.97
CA TYR A 65 -8.93 4.07 11.41
C TYR A 65 -7.58 4.33 12.07
N ASP A 66 -7.52 5.19 13.10
CA ASP A 66 -6.25 5.63 13.71
C ASP A 66 -5.57 4.54 14.55
N ALA A 67 -6.34 3.55 15.02
CA ALA A 67 -5.81 2.42 15.76
C ALA A 67 -5.01 1.50 14.83
N LYS A 68 -3.69 1.49 14.98
CA LYS A 68 -2.82 0.53 14.29
C LYS A 68 -2.63 -0.74 15.14
N VAL A 69 -2.62 -1.89 14.49
CA VAL A 69 -2.41 -3.19 15.11
C VAL A 69 -1.01 -3.70 14.77
N LYS A 70 -0.23 -4.09 15.78
CA LYS A 70 1.09 -4.68 15.54
C LYS A 70 0.94 -6.09 14.99
N ALA A 71 1.62 -6.37 13.87
CA ALA A 71 1.74 -7.73 13.34
C ALA A 71 2.73 -8.52 14.19
N THR A 72 2.31 -9.70 14.66
CA THR A 72 3.12 -10.56 15.53
C THR A 72 3.02 -12.02 15.08
N GLY A 73 3.99 -12.84 15.51
CA GLY A 73 3.98 -14.29 15.30
C GLY A 73 3.82 -14.69 13.84
N ASN A 74 3.04 -15.73 13.57
CA ASN A 74 2.83 -16.29 12.24
C ASN A 74 2.25 -15.28 11.24
N THR A 75 1.37 -14.37 11.67
CA THR A 75 0.80 -13.35 10.78
C THR A 75 1.87 -12.39 10.28
N ARG A 76 2.79 -11.97 11.16
CA ARG A 76 3.96 -11.17 10.78
C ARG A 76 4.83 -11.90 9.76
N ASP A 77 5.14 -13.17 10.01
CA ASP A 77 6.00 -13.96 9.12
C ASP A 77 5.38 -14.14 7.73
N ARG A 78 4.06 -14.39 7.66
CA ARG A 78 3.32 -14.45 6.40
C ARG A 78 3.35 -13.11 5.65
N MET A 79 3.16 -11.99 6.35
CA MET A 79 3.29 -10.65 5.75
C MET A 79 4.70 -10.40 5.22
N MET A 80 5.74 -10.76 5.98
CA MET A 80 7.13 -10.61 5.54
C MET A 80 7.41 -11.44 4.29
N ASN A 81 6.91 -12.68 4.22
CA ASN A 81 7.05 -13.51 3.02
C ASN A 81 6.40 -12.84 1.79
N LEU A 82 5.20 -12.26 1.92
CA LEU A 82 4.55 -11.53 0.83
C LEU A 82 5.31 -10.26 0.43
N LEU A 83 5.88 -9.53 1.39
CA LEU A 83 6.66 -8.31 1.14
C LEU A 83 7.99 -8.59 0.43
N PHE A 84 8.58 -9.76 0.66
CA PHE A 84 9.85 -10.17 0.02
C PHE A 84 9.67 -11.03 -1.22
N ASP A 85 8.44 -11.41 -1.57
CA ASP A 85 8.14 -12.06 -2.84
C ASP A 85 8.13 -11.00 -3.97
N GLU A 86 9.28 -10.84 -4.62
CA GLU A 86 9.43 -9.87 -5.71
C GLU A 86 8.46 -10.17 -6.88
N SER A 87 8.02 -11.41 -7.05
CA SER A 87 7.06 -11.80 -8.09
C SER A 87 5.63 -11.35 -7.77
N GLY A 88 5.36 -11.04 -6.51
CA GLY A 88 4.07 -10.53 -6.04
C GLY A 88 3.79 -9.07 -6.43
N PHE A 89 4.77 -8.36 -7.01
CA PHE A 89 4.66 -6.94 -7.37
C PHE A 89 5.21 -6.69 -8.77
N SER A 90 4.49 -5.91 -9.57
CA SER A 90 5.03 -5.36 -10.83
C SER A 90 4.70 -3.88 -10.96
N VAL A 91 5.55 -3.15 -11.67
CA VAL A 91 5.22 -1.77 -12.07
C VAL A 91 4.15 -1.84 -13.16
N PRO A 92 3.06 -1.05 -13.06
CA PRO A 92 2.03 -1.03 -14.09
C PRO A 92 2.61 -0.72 -15.47
N ASP A 93 2.18 -1.45 -16.48
CA ASP A 93 2.55 -1.18 -17.88
C ASP A 93 1.82 0.10 -18.34
N PRO A 94 2.54 1.17 -18.75
CA PRO A 94 1.93 2.41 -19.18
C PRO A 94 1.10 2.27 -20.48
N ASN A 95 1.25 1.17 -21.21
CA ASN A 95 0.50 0.87 -22.44
C ASN A 95 -0.82 0.13 -22.16
N VAL A 96 -1.03 -0.36 -20.95
CA VAL A 96 -2.28 -1.00 -20.53
C VAL A 96 -3.26 0.08 -20.05
N PRO A 97 -4.51 0.10 -20.53
CA PRO A 97 -5.51 1.04 -20.03
C PRO A 97 -5.68 0.95 -18.52
N PRO A 98 -5.97 2.07 -17.84
CA PRO A 98 -6.29 2.05 -16.41
C PRO A 98 -7.41 1.06 -16.09
N LYS A 99 -7.33 0.41 -14.94
CA LYS A 99 -8.37 -0.52 -14.49
C LYS A 99 -9.69 0.22 -14.24
N ASP A 100 -10.80 -0.38 -14.64
CA ASP A 100 -12.16 0.16 -14.44
C ASP A 100 -12.70 -0.19 -13.04
N CYS A 101 -11.88 -0.01 -12.01
CA CYS A 101 -12.25 -0.25 -10.61
C CYS A 101 -12.49 1.06 -9.83
N GLY A 102 -12.47 2.21 -10.53
CA GLY A 102 -12.58 3.53 -9.90
C GLY A 102 -11.24 3.99 -9.29
N PRO A 103 -11.26 5.06 -8.49
CA PRO A 103 -10.05 5.59 -7.86
C PRO A 103 -9.49 4.58 -6.85
N PHE A 104 -8.16 4.55 -6.73
CA PHE A 104 -7.47 3.74 -5.73
C PHE A 104 -8.03 4.01 -4.34
N HIS A 105 -8.48 2.95 -3.67
CA HIS A 105 -9.02 3.01 -2.32
C HIS A 105 -8.42 1.87 -1.49
N PRO A 106 -7.45 2.16 -0.64
CA PRO A 106 -6.76 1.11 0.11
C PRO A 106 -7.66 0.49 1.18
N ASP A 107 -7.67 -0.84 1.22
CA ASP A 107 -8.33 -1.61 2.27
C ASP A 107 -7.48 -1.63 3.55
N TYR A 108 -6.15 -1.63 3.42
CA TYR A 108 -5.20 -1.60 4.52
C TYR A 108 -3.95 -0.80 4.17
N ALA A 109 -3.27 -0.28 5.20
CA ALA A 109 -1.92 0.25 5.09
C ALA A 109 -0.99 -0.48 6.07
N ILE A 110 0.07 -1.08 5.54
CA ILE A 110 1.17 -1.65 6.32
C ILE A 110 2.16 -0.53 6.60
N TYR A 111 2.47 -0.32 7.87
CA TYR A 111 3.37 0.74 8.33
C TYR A 111 4.61 0.17 9.00
N TRP A 112 5.75 0.76 8.70
CA TRP A 112 7.01 0.55 9.43
C TRP A 112 7.85 1.82 9.41
N SER A 113 8.70 1.97 10.43
CA SER A 113 9.73 3.01 10.46
C SER A 113 11.10 2.40 10.18
N SER A 114 11.91 3.04 9.35
CA SER A 114 13.28 2.65 9.12
C SER A 114 14.15 3.88 8.85
N ASP A 115 15.33 3.94 9.46
CA ASP A 115 16.28 5.03 9.31
C ASP A 115 15.65 6.43 9.54
N GLY A 116 14.71 6.52 10.51
CA GLY A 116 13.97 7.75 10.83
C GLY A 116 12.89 8.14 9.83
N ALA A 117 12.64 7.34 8.79
CA ALA A 117 11.57 7.57 7.82
C ALA A 117 10.37 6.68 8.07
N GLU A 118 9.17 7.25 7.93
CA GLU A 118 7.92 6.49 7.89
C GLU A 118 7.70 5.92 6.50
N ASN A 119 7.29 4.65 6.46
CA ASN A 119 6.98 3.96 5.22
C ASN A 119 5.57 3.35 5.34
N TYR A 120 4.82 3.42 4.25
CA TYR A 120 3.49 2.85 4.15
C TYR A 120 3.35 2.08 2.85
N LEU A 121 2.87 0.84 2.91
CA LEU A 121 2.40 0.09 1.76
C LEU A 121 0.89 -0.02 1.87
N MET A 122 0.17 0.77 1.08
CA MET A 122 -1.28 0.73 0.99
C MET A 122 -1.71 -0.30 -0.05
N ILE A 123 -2.70 -1.13 0.27
CA ILE A 123 -3.16 -2.23 -0.58
C ILE A 123 -4.66 -2.11 -0.81
N CYS A 124 -5.06 -2.11 -2.09
CA CYS A 124 -6.43 -2.18 -2.56
C CYS A 124 -6.71 -3.57 -3.16
N TYR A 125 -7.57 -4.36 -2.52
CA TYR A 125 -7.90 -5.71 -3.01
C TYR A 125 -8.71 -5.70 -4.30
N THR A 126 -9.65 -4.74 -4.41
CA THR A 126 -10.54 -4.65 -5.57
C THR A 126 -9.76 -4.30 -6.83
N CYS A 127 -8.81 -3.38 -6.71
CA CYS A 127 -7.97 -2.96 -7.83
C CYS A 127 -6.83 -3.94 -8.11
N GLY A 128 -6.43 -4.76 -7.14
CA GLY A 128 -5.19 -5.52 -7.21
C GLY A 128 -3.98 -4.60 -7.33
N GLU A 129 -3.99 -3.51 -6.56
CA GLU A 129 -2.96 -2.48 -6.58
C GLU A 129 -2.40 -2.21 -5.19
N ALA A 130 -1.14 -1.82 -5.14
CA ALA A 130 -0.52 -1.30 -3.94
C ALA A 130 0.19 0.02 -4.22
N LYS A 131 0.23 0.90 -3.23
CA LYS A 131 0.95 2.18 -3.28
C LYS A 131 1.95 2.24 -2.13
N LEU A 132 3.22 2.25 -2.48
CA LEU A 132 4.33 2.39 -1.54
C LEU A 132 4.68 3.86 -1.36
N ILE A 133 4.69 4.34 -0.12
CA ILE A 133 4.99 5.72 0.24
C ILE A 133 6.18 5.76 1.17
N ARG A 134 7.13 6.64 0.88
CA ARG A 134 8.25 6.98 1.73
C ARG A 134 8.54 8.48 1.67
N GLY A 135 8.20 9.20 2.73
CA GLY A 135 8.23 10.65 2.73
C GLY A 135 7.33 11.21 1.61
N GLU A 136 7.87 12.05 0.73
CA GLU A 136 7.13 12.64 -0.40
C GLU A 136 7.09 11.76 -1.67
N LYS A 137 7.73 10.57 -1.63
CA LYS A 137 7.80 9.67 -2.78
C LYS A 137 6.71 8.62 -2.68
N ALA A 138 6.00 8.41 -3.79
CA ALA A 138 5.01 7.35 -3.94
C ALA A 138 5.27 6.54 -5.21
N VAL A 139 5.13 5.22 -5.12
CA VAL A 139 5.25 4.29 -6.26
C VAL A 139 4.07 3.35 -6.23
N THR A 140 3.37 3.22 -7.36
CA THR A 140 2.25 2.27 -7.52
C THR A 140 2.74 0.97 -8.11
N TYR A 141 2.19 -0.14 -7.63
CA TYR A 141 2.43 -1.50 -8.11
C TYR A 141 1.12 -2.20 -8.41
N GLU A 142 1.16 -3.12 -9.35
CA GLU A 142 0.18 -4.20 -9.43
C GLU A 142 0.57 -5.30 -8.45
N VAL A 143 -0.44 -5.92 -7.81
CA VAL A 143 -0.24 -6.91 -6.76
C VAL A 143 -0.94 -8.20 -7.14
N TYR A 144 -0.19 -9.29 -7.16
CA TYR A 144 -0.64 -10.63 -7.56
C TYR A 144 -0.77 -11.60 -6.37
N SER A 145 -0.20 -11.23 -5.23
CA SER A 145 -0.19 -12.07 -4.03
C SER A 145 -1.51 -12.02 -3.25
N ASN A 146 -1.81 -13.07 -2.49
CA ASN A 146 -3.04 -13.17 -1.70
C ASN A 146 -2.97 -12.38 -0.38
N TRP A 147 -2.84 -11.06 -0.49
CA TRP A 147 -2.83 -10.16 0.66
C TRP A 147 -4.10 -10.20 1.49
N ARG A 148 -5.24 -10.48 0.85
CA ARG A 148 -6.55 -10.49 1.51
C ARG A 148 -6.60 -11.46 2.66
N GLU A 149 -6.05 -12.67 2.48
CA GLU A 149 -6.06 -13.70 3.50
C GLU A 149 -5.32 -13.27 4.77
N VAL A 150 -4.14 -12.65 4.62
CA VAL A 150 -3.31 -12.22 5.74
C VAL A 150 -3.87 -10.96 6.40
N LEU A 151 -4.28 -9.97 5.60
CA LEU A 151 -4.71 -8.68 6.13
C LEU A 151 -6.12 -8.71 6.72
N SER A 152 -6.99 -9.66 6.32
CA SER A 152 -8.31 -9.83 6.93
C SER A 152 -8.26 -10.16 8.43
N GLU A 153 -7.15 -10.68 8.93
CA GLU A 153 -6.93 -10.92 10.36
C GLU A 153 -6.89 -9.62 11.18
N PHE A 154 -6.66 -8.48 10.53
CA PHE A 154 -6.62 -7.14 11.15
C PHE A 154 -7.95 -6.39 11.05
N GLN A 155 -8.98 -6.98 10.44
CA GLN A 155 -10.29 -6.34 10.35
C GLN A 155 -10.96 -6.31 11.72
N SER A 156 -11.17 -5.11 12.26
CA SER A 156 -11.73 -4.93 13.60
C SER A 156 -12.73 -3.76 13.72
N LYS A 157 -12.63 -2.77 12.87
CA LYS A 157 -13.39 -1.52 12.94
C LYS A 157 -14.39 -1.36 11.80
N ARG A 158 -14.05 -1.86 10.62
CA ARG A 158 -14.90 -1.74 9.44
C ARG A 158 -16.18 -2.55 9.66
N PRO A 159 -17.36 -1.97 9.42
CA PRO A 159 -18.62 -2.71 9.46
C PRO A 159 -18.55 -3.93 8.51
N PRO A 160 -19.16 -5.07 8.86
CA PRO A 160 -19.22 -6.21 7.95
C PRO A 160 -19.92 -5.79 6.66
N LYS A 161 -19.44 -6.32 5.52
CA LYS A 161 -20.10 -6.12 4.23
C LYS A 161 -21.50 -6.71 4.33
N GLN A 162 -22.50 -5.88 4.10
CA GLN A 162 -23.90 -6.31 3.93
C GLN A 162 -24.09 -6.93 2.55
#